data_72b7b0bbd4c6e435b14ed29709a679d0
#
_entry.id   72b7b0bbd4c6e435b14ed29709a679d0
#
_cell.length_a   1.000
_cell.length_b   1.000
_cell.length_c   1.000
_cell.angle_alpha   90.00
_cell.angle_beta   90.00
_cell.angle_gamma   90.00
#
_symmetry.space_group_name_H-M   'P 1'
#
loop_
_entity.id
_entity.type
_entity.pdbx_description
1 polymer ?
#
loop_
_entity_poly.entity_id
_entity_poly.type
_entity_poly.pdbx_seq_one_letter_code
_entity_poly.pdbx_strand_id
1 'polypeptide(L)'
;NKVTILFNEYIKIEDATNKVVVSPPQLEVPEIKAVGKKIVVELNDTLKPDVTYTIDFSDAISDNNEGNPLGNYTYSFSTGERIDTFEVSGTVLNAEDLEPIKGILVGLYDDLSDSVFKTKPLQRVSRTDSRGHFVIKGVAPGTYRAYALQDASGDYYFNQMSEAIAFSHQTFEPSCKPDIRQDTIWRDTLHIDSIIRTPYIHYYPDDLILMAFTHEQTNRYLIKTERQEPNQFRMYFSYGNPEIPRIKGLNFDSDNAFLIEHSAKRDTITYWLRDTTLINQDTLRMELQYLISDSAGVLVNQIDTIDALPKVFYEKRMKERQKEIDKWMKEQEKLRKRNKSYDSIVPVKPLEPHWVNASTIDPDKNVLVSFSTPLERLDTSMIHLYVKVDSLWYRAPFEFGPKDSIPRTYELRAEWREGQEYSLEVDSAAFCDIYGLASAASKQGIKVKTNDEYSSLFVKVSGINDNKLIVQLLNSSGGVVKQVRPHGGTAEFYYVTPGKYYLSAIFDANGNGVWDTGDYDADRLPEGIYYYPHVIECKAKWDVTERWNVTEIPRTQQKPAALVKQKADKEKKLQNRNAERAKKLGIPIPDEYRW
;
A
#
# COMPACT_ATOMS: atom_id res chain seq x y z
N ASN A 1 -39.09 1.68 -18.73
CA ASN A 1 -38.59 0.47 -19.41
C ASN A 1 -38.46 -0.69 -18.42
N LYS A 2 -39.20 -1.81 -18.62
CA LYS A 2 -39.30 -2.89 -17.67
C LYS A 2 -38.97 -4.24 -18.30
N VAL A 3 -38.03 -4.95 -17.71
CA VAL A 3 -37.63 -6.32 -18.09
C VAL A 3 -38.09 -7.28 -17.00
N THR A 4 -38.72 -8.40 -17.40
CA THR A 4 -39.14 -9.45 -16.48
C THR A 4 -38.50 -10.77 -16.89
N ILE A 5 -37.71 -11.38 -16.01
CA ILE A 5 -37.03 -12.65 -16.24
C ILE A 5 -37.70 -13.70 -15.37
N LEU A 6 -38.12 -14.81 -15.96
CA LEU A 6 -38.82 -15.91 -15.28
C LEU A 6 -37.87 -17.08 -15.03
N PHE A 7 -37.99 -17.68 -13.84
CA PHE A 7 -37.22 -18.83 -13.40
C PHE A 7 -38.16 -20.00 -13.05
N ASN A 8 -37.64 -21.20 -13.07
CA ASN A 8 -38.37 -22.41 -12.67
C ASN A 8 -38.49 -22.57 -11.14
N GLU A 9 -37.66 -21.84 -10.37
CA GLU A 9 -37.59 -21.89 -8.92
C GLU A 9 -37.84 -20.53 -8.24
N TYR A 10 -38.08 -20.53 -6.92
CA TYR A 10 -38.13 -19.31 -6.14
C TYR A 10 -36.72 -18.80 -5.95
N ILE A 11 -36.49 -17.54 -6.28
CA ILE A 11 -35.18 -16.93 -6.31
C ILE A 11 -35.08 -15.74 -5.37
N LYS A 12 -33.86 -15.41 -4.99
CA LYS A 12 -33.48 -14.17 -4.31
C LYS A 12 -32.30 -13.51 -5.03
N ILE A 13 -32.18 -12.21 -4.88
CA ILE A 13 -31.03 -11.44 -5.32
C ILE A 13 -30.27 -10.98 -4.10
N GLU A 14 -28.97 -11.21 -4.09
CA GLU A 14 -28.05 -10.78 -3.03
C GLU A 14 -27.22 -9.61 -3.56
N ASP A 15 -27.27 -8.47 -2.84
CA ASP A 15 -26.44 -7.28 -3.11
C ASP A 15 -26.54 -6.78 -4.57
N ALA A 16 -27.77 -6.53 -5.04
CA ALA A 16 -28.02 -6.11 -6.41
C ALA A 16 -27.23 -4.86 -6.81
N THR A 17 -27.10 -3.89 -5.91
CA THR A 17 -26.42 -2.61 -6.18
C THR A 17 -24.94 -2.78 -6.54
N ASN A 18 -24.24 -3.70 -5.89
CA ASN A 18 -22.81 -3.90 -6.12
C ASN A 18 -22.51 -4.99 -7.15
N LYS A 19 -23.40 -5.96 -7.32
CA LYS A 19 -23.16 -7.13 -8.16
C LYS A 19 -23.79 -7.04 -9.54
N VAL A 20 -24.94 -6.36 -9.68
CA VAL A 20 -25.63 -6.28 -10.98
C VAL A 20 -25.13 -5.09 -11.77
N VAL A 21 -24.73 -5.34 -13.01
CA VAL A 21 -24.23 -4.31 -13.92
C VAL A 21 -25.12 -4.25 -15.15
N VAL A 22 -25.65 -3.05 -15.45
CA VAL A 22 -26.37 -2.78 -16.70
C VAL A 22 -25.41 -2.12 -17.68
N SER A 23 -25.33 -2.63 -18.88
CA SER A 23 -24.47 -2.09 -19.95
C SER A 23 -25.24 -1.89 -21.25
N PRO A 24 -25.24 -0.68 -21.84
CA PRO A 24 -24.63 0.56 -21.39
C PRO A 24 -25.10 1.00 -20.00
N PRO A 25 -24.24 1.71 -19.23
CA PRO A 25 -24.57 2.10 -17.86
C PRO A 25 -25.77 3.04 -17.79
N GLN A 26 -26.47 3.00 -16.67
CA GLN A 26 -27.61 3.86 -16.38
C GLN A 26 -27.18 4.90 -15.33
N LEU A 27 -27.45 6.18 -15.59
CA LEU A 27 -27.17 7.26 -14.63
C LEU A 27 -28.14 7.20 -13.44
N GLU A 28 -29.43 6.91 -13.73
CA GLU A 28 -30.40 6.61 -12.68
C GLU A 28 -30.33 5.13 -12.31
N VAL A 29 -30.10 4.86 -11.04
CA VAL A 29 -29.92 3.48 -10.54
C VAL A 29 -31.15 2.63 -10.90
N PRO A 30 -30.97 1.49 -11.61
CA PRO A 30 -32.07 0.59 -11.96
C PRO A 30 -32.70 -0.01 -10.71
N GLU A 31 -34.04 -0.15 -10.74
CA GLU A 31 -34.74 -0.86 -9.69
C GLU A 31 -34.81 -2.36 -10.00
N ILE A 32 -34.16 -3.18 -9.15
CA ILE A 32 -34.04 -4.62 -9.36
C ILE A 32 -34.68 -5.36 -8.18
N LYS A 33 -35.71 -6.16 -8.46
CA LYS A 33 -36.50 -6.88 -7.45
C LYS A 33 -36.70 -8.35 -7.82
N ALA A 34 -36.47 -9.24 -6.87
CA ALA A 34 -36.90 -10.64 -6.96
C ALA A 34 -38.30 -10.77 -6.34
N VAL A 35 -39.24 -11.31 -7.09
CA VAL A 35 -40.62 -11.54 -6.65
C VAL A 35 -41.04 -12.97 -7.02
N GLY A 36 -40.96 -13.86 -6.05
CA GLY A 36 -41.30 -15.28 -6.27
C GLY A 36 -40.30 -15.96 -7.22
N LYS A 37 -40.80 -16.34 -8.40
CA LYS A 37 -40.03 -16.98 -9.48
C LYS A 37 -39.61 -16.02 -10.57
N LYS A 38 -39.56 -14.73 -10.30
CA LYS A 38 -39.20 -13.73 -11.35
C LYS A 38 -38.33 -12.64 -10.78
N ILE A 39 -37.45 -12.14 -11.63
CA ILE A 39 -36.72 -10.88 -11.45
C ILE A 39 -37.39 -9.82 -12.31
N VAL A 40 -37.60 -8.67 -11.70
CA VAL A 40 -38.09 -7.48 -12.39
C VAL A 40 -37.00 -6.44 -12.33
N VAL A 41 -36.57 -5.96 -13.49
CA VAL A 41 -35.62 -4.87 -13.65
C VAL A 41 -36.33 -3.70 -14.31
N GLU A 42 -36.32 -2.55 -13.64
CA GLU A 42 -36.88 -1.31 -14.18
C GLU A 42 -35.72 -0.35 -14.46
N LEU A 43 -35.56 -0.02 -15.77
CA LEU A 43 -34.52 0.90 -16.24
C LEU A 43 -35.16 2.29 -16.31
N ASN A 44 -34.59 3.23 -15.54
CA ASN A 44 -35.18 4.56 -15.37
C ASN A 44 -34.72 5.52 -16.46
N ASP A 45 -33.53 5.34 -17.03
CA ASP A 45 -33.01 6.15 -18.13
C ASP A 45 -33.75 5.83 -19.45
N THR A 46 -33.75 6.81 -20.34
CA THR A 46 -34.23 6.62 -21.74
C THR A 46 -33.24 5.73 -22.47
N LEU A 47 -33.74 4.62 -23.00
CA LEU A 47 -32.93 3.69 -23.78
C LEU A 47 -32.51 4.29 -25.12
N LYS A 48 -31.25 4.10 -25.48
CA LYS A 48 -30.71 4.52 -26.79
C LYS A 48 -31.27 3.60 -27.89
N PRO A 49 -31.62 4.13 -29.08
CA PRO A 49 -32.04 3.32 -30.20
C PRO A 49 -30.89 2.49 -30.80
N ASP A 50 -31.22 1.35 -31.38
CA ASP A 50 -30.29 0.43 -32.05
C ASP A 50 -29.07 0.00 -31.20
N VAL A 51 -29.32 -0.23 -29.91
CA VAL A 51 -28.26 -0.61 -28.93
C VAL A 51 -28.65 -1.92 -28.25
N THR A 52 -27.69 -2.80 -28.17
CA THR A 52 -27.77 -4.00 -27.31
C THR A 52 -27.53 -3.63 -25.86
N TYR A 53 -28.46 -3.98 -24.98
CA TYR A 53 -28.33 -3.87 -23.52
C TYR A 53 -28.05 -5.22 -22.90
N THR A 54 -27.17 -5.27 -21.96
CA THR A 54 -26.89 -6.44 -21.13
C THR A 54 -27.13 -6.13 -19.66
N ILE A 55 -27.76 -7.04 -18.94
CA ILE A 55 -27.95 -7.00 -17.51
C ILE A 55 -27.16 -8.19 -16.94
N ASP A 56 -25.99 -7.93 -16.42
CA ASP A 56 -25.14 -8.95 -15.84
C ASP A 56 -25.41 -9.05 -14.35
N PHE A 57 -25.95 -10.18 -13.93
CA PHE A 57 -26.26 -10.47 -12.54
C PHE A 57 -25.07 -11.09 -11.79
N SER A 58 -24.01 -11.44 -12.51
CA SER A 58 -22.87 -12.14 -11.90
C SER A 58 -23.34 -13.35 -11.07
N ASP A 59 -22.95 -13.43 -9.81
CA ASP A 59 -23.35 -14.46 -8.83
C ASP A 59 -24.48 -13.98 -7.88
N ALA A 60 -25.18 -12.89 -8.21
CA ALA A 60 -26.20 -12.29 -7.35
C ALA A 60 -27.46 -13.14 -7.21
N ILE A 61 -27.78 -13.97 -8.21
CA ILE A 61 -28.99 -14.78 -8.21
C ILE A 61 -28.72 -16.11 -7.51
N SER A 62 -29.56 -16.44 -6.54
CA SER A 62 -29.55 -17.75 -5.88
C SER A 62 -30.98 -18.26 -5.66
N ASP A 63 -31.13 -19.58 -5.53
CA ASP A 63 -32.41 -20.12 -5.11
C ASP A 63 -32.72 -19.71 -3.66
N ASN A 64 -34.03 -19.59 -3.36
CA ASN A 64 -34.49 -19.13 -2.05
C ASN A 64 -34.47 -20.22 -0.99
N ASN A 65 -34.45 -21.49 -1.38
CA ASN A 65 -34.59 -22.62 -0.45
C ASN A 65 -33.24 -23.09 0.07
N GLU A 66 -32.26 -23.30 -0.80
CA GLU A 66 -30.97 -23.88 -0.48
C GLU A 66 -29.84 -22.82 -0.50
N GLY A 67 -30.08 -21.70 -1.20
CA GLY A 67 -29.12 -20.60 -1.37
C GLY A 67 -28.03 -20.91 -2.39
N ASN A 68 -28.27 -21.89 -3.28
CA ASN A 68 -27.36 -22.23 -4.34
C ASN A 68 -27.31 -21.11 -5.38
N PRO A 69 -26.14 -20.62 -5.77
CA PRO A 69 -26.03 -19.60 -6.81
C PRO A 69 -26.38 -20.20 -8.19
N LEU A 70 -27.06 -19.40 -9.01
CA LEU A 70 -27.31 -19.75 -10.41
C LEU A 70 -26.01 -19.76 -11.25
N GLY A 71 -24.98 -19.09 -10.75
CA GLY A 71 -23.74 -18.83 -11.47
C GLY A 71 -23.80 -17.50 -12.22
N ASN A 72 -22.85 -17.28 -13.11
CA ASN A 72 -22.77 -16.03 -13.88
C ASN A 72 -23.88 -15.97 -14.92
N TYR A 73 -24.96 -15.25 -14.60
CA TYR A 73 -26.11 -15.09 -15.48
C TYR A 73 -26.18 -13.68 -16.06
N THR A 74 -26.24 -13.58 -17.36
CA THR A 74 -26.41 -12.32 -18.09
C THR A 74 -27.64 -12.40 -18.97
N TYR A 75 -28.49 -11.39 -18.90
CA TYR A 75 -29.64 -11.22 -19.80
C TYR A 75 -29.36 -10.12 -20.82
N SER A 76 -29.58 -10.39 -22.11
CA SER A 76 -29.34 -9.43 -23.20
C SER A 76 -30.62 -9.15 -23.97
N PHE A 77 -30.82 -7.90 -24.35
CA PHE A 77 -31.89 -7.48 -25.26
C PHE A 77 -31.40 -6.32 -26.13
N SER A 78 -32.06 -6.08 -27.24
CA SER A 78 -31.76 -4.96 -28.13
C SER A 78 -32.94 -4.03 -28.30
N THR A 79 -32.66 -2.74 -28.46
CA THR A 79 -33.65 -1.73 -28.88
C THR A 79 -33.74 -1.62 -30.39
N GLY A 80 -32.89 -2.33 -31.14
CA GLY A 80 -32.89 -2.47 -32.59
C GLY A 80 -33.25 -3.89 -33.04
N GLU A 81 -32.97 -4.18 -34.30
CA GLU A 81 -33.33 -5.47 -34.94
C GLU A 81 -32.32 -6.60 -34.61
N ARG A 82 -31.13 -6.27 -34.13
CA ARG A 82 -30.04 -7.23 -33.88
C ARG A 82 -29.53 -7.14 -32.45
N ILE A 83 -29.09 -8.26 -31.93
CA ILE A 83 -28.35 -8.34 -30.66
C ILE A 83 -26.89 -8.54 -31.00
N ASP A 84 -26.03 -7.66 -30.50
CA ASP A 84 -24.58 -7.83 -30.57
C ASP A 84 -24.15 -8.94 -29.62
N THR A 85 -23.23 -9.79 -30.06
CA THR A 85 -22.87 -11.01 -29.36
C THR A 85 -21.40 -11.12 -29.04
N PHE A 86 -20.57 -10.18 -29.48
CA PHE A 86 -19.13 -10.25 -29.13
C PHE A 86 -18.91 -10.02 -27.64
N GLU A 87 -17.86 -10.66 -27.14
CA GLU A 87 -17.39 -10.52 -25.78
C GLU A 87 -15.91 -10.10 -25.79
N VAL A 88 -15.53 -9.28 -24.81
CA VAL A 88 -14.17 -8.81 -24.60
C VAL A 88 -13.83 -9.08 -23.15
N SER A 89 -12.70 -9.73 -22.90
CA SER A 89 -12.30 -10.05 -21.54
C SER A 89 -10.84 -9.76 -21.26
N GLY A 90 -10.50 -9.73 -19.96
CA GLY A 90 -9.17 -9.44 -19.52
C GLY A 90 -9.07 -9.37 -18.00
N THR A 91 -7.99 -8.75 -17.52
CA THR A 91 -7.69 -8.63 -16.09
C THR A 91 -7.25 -7.22 -15.75
N VAL A 92 -7.71 -6.71 -14.62
CA VAL A 92 -7.24 -5.45 -14.03
C VAL A 92 -6.38 -5.75 -12.83
N LEU A 93 -5.15 -5.24 -12.85
CA LEU A 93 -4.18 -5.34 -11.76
C LEU A 93 -3.80 -3.96 -11.26
N ASN A 94 -3.48 -3.86 -9.98
CA ASN A 94 -2.85 -2.66 -9.43
C ASN A 94 -1.43 -2.51 -10.03
N ALA A 95 -1.14 -1.35 -10.57
CA ALA A 95 0.13 -1.08 -11.25
C ALA A 95 1.35 -1.15 -10.30
N GLU A 96 1.16 -0.79 -9.02
CA GLU A 96 2.24 -0.73 -8.02
C GLU A 96 2.69 -2.11 -7.52
N ASP A 97 1.77 -3.11 -7.45
CA ASP A 97 2.08 -4.38 -6.80
C ASP A 97 1.47 -5.62 -7.46
N LEU A 98 0.86 -5.47 -8.64
CA LEU A 98 0.15 -6.52 -9.38
C LEU A 98 -0.95 -7.24 -8.57
N GLU A 99 -1.54 -6.58 -7.56
CA GLU A 99 -2.73 -7.12 -6.89
C GLU A 99 -3.93 -7.10 -7.85
N PRO A 100 -4.70 -8.17 -7.94
CA PRO A 100 -5.96 -8.15 -8.67
C PRO A 100 -6.94 -7.21 -7.98
N ILE A 101 -7.60 -6.36 -8.76
CA ILE A 101 -8.56 -5.38 -8.22
C ILE A 101 -9.97 -5.92 -8.42
N LYS A 102 -10.69 -6.14 -7.31
CA LYS A 102 -12.09 -6.55 -7.30
C LYS A 102 -13.03 -5.35 -7.38
N GLY A 103 -14.05 -5.45 -8.22
CA GLY A 103 -15.18 -4.51 -8.26
C GLY A 103 -14.91 -3.20 -8.99
N ILE A 104 -13.74 -3.03 -9.63
CA ILE A 104 -13.48 -1.89 -10.48
C ILE A 104 -14.29 -2.01 -11.77
N LEU A 105 -14.86 -0.91 -12.25
CA LEU A 105 -15.55 -0.86 -13.54
C LEU A 105 -14.52 -0.92 -14.67
N VAL A 106 -14.82 -1.71 -15.69
CA VAL A 106 -14.08 -1.70 -16.95
C VAL A 106 -15.04 -1.33 -18.04
N GLY A 107 -14.64 -0.36 -18.86
CA GLY A 107 -15.49 0.13 -19.95
C GLY A 107 -14.75 0.25 -21.26
N LEU A 108 -15.52 0.24 -22.35
CA LEU A 108 -15.03 0.40 -23.71
C LEU A 108 -15.52 1.73 -24.29
N TYR A 109 -14.68 2.33 -25.13
CA TYR A 109 -15.06 3.43 -26.01
C TYR A 109 -14.72 3.09 -27.46
N ASP A 110 -15.64 3.43 -28.37
CA ASP A 110 -15.44 3.47 -29.81
C ASP A 110 -14.90 4.83 -30.29
N ASP A 111 -15.05 5.87 -29.46
CA ASP A 111 -14.39 7.15 -29.65
C ASP A 111 -12.94 7.04 -29.14
N LEU A 112 -12.00 7.16 -30.08
CA LEU A 112 -10.57 7.00 -29.79
C LEU A 112 -9.88 8.31 -29.40
N SER A 113 -10.65 9.40 -29.17
CA SER A 113 -10.08 10.69 -28.70
C SER A 113 -9.51 10.57 -27.29
N ASP A 114 -8.39 11.25 -27.05
CA ASP A 114 -7.70 11.16 -25.74
C ASP A 114 -8.48 11.82 -24.60
N SER A 115 -9.46 12.67 -24.91
CA SER A 115 -10.31 13.32 -23.91
C SER A 115 -11.57 12.53 -23.54
N VAL A 116 -11.85 11.42 -24.20
CA VAL A 116 -13.12 10.69 -24.10
C VAL A 116 -13.43 10.28 -22.67
N PHE A 117 -12.44 9.83 -21.92
CA PHE A 117 -12.59 9.32 -20.57
C PHE A 117 -13.05 10.38 -19.54
N LYS A 118 -12.76 11.67 -19.85
CA LYS A 118 -13.22 12.82 -19.03
C LYS A 118 -14.51 13.47 -19.56
N THR A 119 -14.88 13.21 -20.81
CA THR A 119 -15.96 13.95 -21.48
C THR A 119 -17.21 13.11 -21.75
N LYS A 120 -17.07 11.79 -21.76
CA LYS A 120 -18.18 10.86 -22.01
C LYS A 120 -18.21 9.76 -20.96
N PRO A 121 -19.41 9.30 -20.54
CA PRO A 121 -19.49 8.14 -19.64
C PRO A 121 -19.01 6.87 -20.38
N LEU A 122 -18.53 5.90 -19.62
CA LEU A 122 -18.19 4.57 -20.14
C LEU A 122 -19.38 4.01 -20.96
N GLN A 123 -19.12 3.49 -22.16
CA GLN A 123 -20.21 3.08 -23.06
C GLN A 123 -20.65 1.64 -22.86
N ARG A 124 -19.68 0.74 -22.67
CA ARG A 124 -19.90 -0.67 -22.38
C ARG A 124 -19.16 -1.01 -21.13
N VAL A 125 -19.84 -1.56 -20.14
CA VAL A 125 -19.26 -1.75 -18.82
C VAL A 125 -19.42 -3.15 -18.28
N SER A 126 -18.45 -3.58 -17.49
CA SER A 126 -18.50 -4.75 -16.63
C SER A 126 -17.74 -4.44 -15.34
N ARG A 127 -17.86 -5.30 -14.33
CA ARG A 127 -17.06 -5.23 -13.09
C ARG A 127 -16.10 -6.40 -13.00
N THR A 128 -14.95 -6.15 -12.39
CA THR A 128 -13.99 -7.21 -12.12
C THR A 128 -14.43 -8.10 -10.95
N ASP A 129 -14.15 -9.38 -11.07
CA ASP A 129 -14.28 -10.36 -9.98
C ASP A 129 -13.11 -10.26 -8.95
N SER A 130 -13.08 -11.17 -7.98
CA SER A 130 -12.04 -11.21 -6.95
C SER A 130 -10.63 -11.59 -7.47
N ARG A 131 -10.54 -12.01 -8.73
CA ARG A 131 -9.27 -12.28 -9.43
C ARG A 131 -8.87 -11.12 -10.35
N GLY A 132 -9.64 -10.02 -10.32
CA GLY A 132 -9.46 -8.89 -11.21
C GLY A 132 -9.94 -9.16 -12.66
N HIS A 133 -10.56 -10.30 -12.91
CA HIS A 133 -11.03 -10.68 -14.23
C HIS A 133 -12.38 -10.01 -14.57
N PHE A 134 -12.53 -9.55 -15.80
CA PHE A 134 -13.75 -8.97 -16.31
C PHE A 134 -14.15 -9.58 -17.67
N VAL A 135 -15.44 -9.56 -17.95
CA VAL A 135 -16.02 -9.94 -19.25
C VAL A 135 -17.07 -8.91 -19.62
N ILE A 136 -16.86 -8.19 -20.72
CA ILE A 136 -17.81 -7.23 -21.29
C ILE A 136 -18.54 -7.92 -22.43
N LYS A 137 -19.86 -8.07 -22.31
CA LYS A 137 -20.72 -8.76 -23.27
C LYS A 137 -21.54 -7.77 -24.09
N GLY A 138 -22.08 -8.25 -25.22
CA GLY A 138 -22.94 -7.47 -26.08
C GLY A 138 -22.21 -6.36 -26.83
N VAL A 139 -20.95 -6.61 -27.19
CA VAL A 139 -20.11 -5.66 -27.91
C VAL A 139 -20.42 -5.74 -29.41
N ALA A 140 -20.65 -4.58 -30.05
CA ALA A 140 -20.82 -4.45 -31.48
C ALA A 140 -19.50 -4.57 -32.26
N PRO A 141 -19.50 -4.89 -33.54
CA PRO A 141 -18.31 -4.76 -34.37
C PRO A 141 -17.80 -3.31 -34.38
N GLY A 142 -16.51 -3.12 -34.26
CA GLY A 142 -15.90 -1.79 -34.24
C GLY A 142 -14.50 -1.83 -33.62
N THR A 143 -13.82 -0.68 -33.63
CA THR A 143 -12.50 -0.53 -33.00
C THR A 143 -12.67 0.14 -31.64
N TYR A 144 -12.09 -0.43 -30.60
CA TYR A 144 -12.29 0.00 -29.22
C TYR A 144 -10.96 0.22 -28.48
N ARG A 145 -11.03 1.08 -27.44
CA ARG A 145 -10.05 1.13 -26.33
C ARG A 145 -10.74 0.75 -25.03
N ALA A 146 -10.00 0.07 -24.15
CA ALA A 146 -10.47 -0.32 -22.83
C ALA A 146 -9.90 0.61 -21.74
N TYR A 147 -10.76 0.95 -20.79
CA TYR A 147 -10.45 1.77 -19.63
C TYR A 147 -11.01 1.11 -18.36
N ALA A 148 -10.35 1.35 -17.23
CA ALA A 148 -10.91 0.97 -15.93
C ALA A 148 -11.07 2.20 -15.04
N LEU A 149 -12.12 2.20 -14.19
CA LEU A 149 -12.48 3.32 -13.31
C LEU A 149 -13.02 2.80 -11.98
N GLN A 150 -12.38 3.19 -10.89
CA GLN A 150 -12.93 3.04 -9.55
C GLN A 150 -13.86 4.22 -9.27
N ASP A 151 -15.02 4.20 -9.91
CA ASP A 151 -16.02 5.26 -9.88
C ASP A 151 -16.60 5.42 -8.47
N ALA A 152 -16.24 6.51 -7.79
CA ALA A 152 -16.71 6.85 -6.46
C ALA A 152 -17.99 7.70 -6.48
N SER A 153 -18.24 8.43 -7.59
CA SER A 153 -19.39 9.31 -7.76
C SER A 153 -20.62 8.61 -8.33
N GLY A 154 -20.42 7.48 -9.04
CA GLY A 154 -21.49 6.74 -9.70
C GLY A 154 -21.94 7.36 -11.03
N ASP A 155 -21.12 8.22 -11.63
CA ASP A 155 -21.46 8.95 -12.85
C ASP A 155 -20.80 8.38 -14.12
N TYR A 156 -19.95 7.37 -13.97
CA TYR A 156 -19.22 6.69 -15.04
C TYR A 156 -18.21 7.56 -15.80
N TYR A 157 -17.78 8.69 -15.21
CA TYR A 157 -16.78 9.59 -15.76
C TYR A 157 -15.54 9.58 -14.88
N PHE A 158 -14.37 9.75 -15.49
CA PHE A 158 -13.17 10.09 -14.73
C PHE A 158 -13.14 11.60 -14.46
N ASN A 159 -13.50 12.01 -13.26
CA ASN A 159 -13.58 13.41 -12.85
C ASN A 159 -12.85 13.71 -11.53
N GLN A 160 -12.38 12.70 -10.79
CA GLN A 160 -11.68 12.87 -9.54
C GLN A 160 -10.28 12.22 -9.60
N MET A 161 -9.24 13.00 -9.34
CA MET A 161 -7.85 12.51 -9.32
C MET A 161 -7.58 11.45 -8.25
N SER A 162 -8.47 11.32 -7.26
CA SER A 162 -8.41 10.29 -6.22
C SER A 162 -8.93 8.93 -6.67
N GLU A 163 -9.62 8.86 -7.80
CA GLU A 163 -10.13 7.61 -8.37
C GLU A 163 -8.98 6.81 -8.97
N ALA A 164 -8.98 5.51 -8.72
CA ALA A 164 -8.06 4.61 -9.40
C ALA A 164 -8.55 4.37 -10.83
N ILE A 165 -7.67 4.54 -11.79
CA ILE A 165 -7.96 4.40 -13.22
C ILE A 165 -6.96 3.49 -13.90
N ALA A 166 -7.36 2.92 -15.03
CA ALA A 166 -6.42 2.33 -15.98
C ALA A 166 -6.82 2.73 -17.39
N PHE A 167 -5.83 2.95 -18.25
CA PHE A 167 -6.03 3.18 -19.66
C PHE A 167 -4.93 2.48 -20.48
N SER A 168 -5.25 2.23 -21.75
CA SER A 168 -4.33 1.60 -22.69
C SER A 168 -4.38 2.32 -24.02
N HIS A 169 -3.20 2.49 -24.65
CA HIS A 169 -3.13 3.00 -26.02
C HIS A 169 -3.48 1.93 -27.07
N GLN A 170 -3.55 0.67 -26.63
CA GLN A 170 -3.84 -0.44 -27.52
C GLN A 170 -5.31 -0.40 -27.95
N THR A 171 -5.55 -0.36 -29.26
CA THR A 171 -6.85 -0.55 -29.86
C THR A 171 -7.05 -2.00 -30.26
N PHE A 172 -8.28 -2.46 -30.26
CA PHE A 172 -8.63 -3.82 -30.70
C PHE A 172 -9.99 -3.85 -31.39
N GLU A 173 -10.22 -4.90 -32.18
CA GLU A 173 -11.50 -5.22 -32.80
C GLU A 173 -12.02 -6.54 -32.24
N PRO A 174 -13.24 -6.57 -31.67
CA PRO A 174 -13.83 -7.81 -31.19
C PRO A 174 -14.03 -8.82 -32.30
N SER A 175 -13.69 -10.07 -32.03
CA SER A 175 -13.85 -11.16 -32.98
C SER A 175 -14.22 -12.46 -32.27
N CYS A 176 -14.63 -13.46 -33.01
CA CYS A 176 -14.89 -14.79 -32.46
C CYS A 176 -14.52 -15.88 -33.44
N LYS A 177 -14.24 -17.05 -32.92
CA LYS A 177 -14.06 -18.28 -33.73
C LYS A 177 -14.56 -19.50 -32.97
N PRO A 178 -15.01 -20.54 -33.67
CA PRO A 178 -15.28 -21.83 -33.05
C PRO A 178 -14.02 -22.45 -32.46
N ASP A 179 -14.13 -22.99 -31.27
CA ASP A 179 -13.06 -23.69 -30.57
C ASP A 179 -13.60 -24.87 -29.77
N ILE A 180 -12.73 -25.70 -29.22
CA ILE A 180 -13.10 -26.88 -28.45
C ILE A 180 -12.48 -26.79 -27.05
N ARG A 181 -13.33 -26.63 -26.03
CA ARG A 181 -12.92 -26.68 -24.63
C ARG A 181 -12.80 -28.13 -24.17
N GLN A 182 -11.70 -28.46 -23.55
CA GLN A 182 -11.47 -29.75 -22.93
C GLN A 182 -11.66 -29.61 -21.41
N ASP A 183 -12.72 -30.24 -20.89
CA ASP A 183 -13.02 -30.30 -19.47
C ASP A 183 -12.57 -31.65 -18.92
N THR A 184 -11.67 -31.64 -17.93
CA THR A 184 -11.19 -32.84 -17.26
C THR A 184 -12.03 -33.10 -16.03
N ILE A 185 -12.74 -34.22 -15.99
CA ILE A 185 -13.49 -34.68 -14.83
C ILE A 185 -12.57 -35.58 -13.99
N TRP A 186 -12.36 -35.18 -12.75
CA TRP A 186 -11.53 -35.92 -11.82
C TRP A 186 -12.36 -36.88 -10.98
N ARG A 187 -11.95 -38.16 -10.91
CA ARG A 187 -12.55 -39.15 -10.01
C ARG A 187 -12.11 -38.93 -8.57
N ASP A 188 -10.84 -38.59 -8.39
CA ASP A 188 -10.24 -38.17 -7.13
C ASP A 188 -9.08 -37.18 -7.41
N THR A 189 -8.35 -36.76 -6.39
CA THR A 189 -7.26 -35.77 -6.51
C THR A 189 -6.09 -36.21 -7.41
N LEU A 190 -5.99 -37.48 -7.78
CA LEU A 190 -4.89 -38.05 -8.54
C LEU A 190 -5.31 -38.74 -9.84
N HIS A 191 -6.61 -39.08 -9.99
CA HIS A 191 -7.09 -39.87 -11.13
C HIS A 191 -8.14 -39.13 -11.92
N ILE A 192 -7.94 -39.02 -13.23
CA ILE A 192 -8.90 -38.51 -14.18
C ILE A 192 -9.99 -39.58 -14.40
N ASP A 193 -11.25 -39.20 -14.29
CA ASP A 193 -12.38 -40.04 -14.62
C ASP A 193 -12.69 -39.99 -16.12
N SER A 194 -12.86 -38.78 -16.65
CA SER A 194 -13.14 -38.60 -18.07
C SER A 194 -12.67 -37.21 -18.56
N ILE A 195 -12.53 -37.12 -19.89
CA ILE A 195 -12.21 -35.87 -20.58
C ILE A 195 -13.36 -35.60 -21.54
N ILE A 196 -14.08 -34.52 -21.29
CA ILE A 196 -15.17 -34.09 -22.17
C ILE A 196 -14.67 -32.96 -23.07
N ARG A 197 -14.93 -33.08 -24.36
CA ARG A 197 -14.64 -32.03 -25.35
C ARG A 197 -15.93 -31.38 -25.78
N THR A 198 -16.08 -30.12 -25.38
CA THR A 198 -17.29 -29.33 -25.68
C THR A 198 -16.94 -28.24 -26.69
N PRO A 199 -17.60 -28.22 -27.87
CA PRO A 199 -17.45 -27.12 -28.82
C PRO A 199 -18.05 -25.85 -28.21
N TYR A 200 -17.37 -24.72 -28.36
CA TYR A 200 -17.85 -23.40 -27.94
C TYR A 200 -17.36 -22.32 -28.91
N ILE A 201 -17.87 -21.11 -28.76
CA ILE A 201 -17.38 -19.94 -29.49
C ILE A 201 -16.41 -19.21 -28.59
N HIS A 202 -15.18 -19.07 -29.04
CA HIS A 202 -14.14 -18.32 -28.35
C HIS A 202 -14.15 -16.89 -28.86
N TYR A 203 -14.25 -15.93 -27.93
CA TYR A 203 -14.25 -14.49 -28.21
C TYR A 203 -12.87 -13.89 -27.96
N TYR A 204 -12.51 -12.91 -28.76
CA TYR A 204 -11.25 -12.17 -28.69
C TYR A 204 -11.50 -10.67 -28.69
N PRO A 205 -10.61 -9.86 -28.02
CA PRO A 205 -9.54 -10.29 -27.16
C PRO A 205 -10.04 -10.88 -25.82
N ASP A 206 -9.29 -11.82 -25.27
CA ASP A 206 -9.56 -12.48 -23.99
C ASP A 206 -8.42 -12.28 -22.96
N ASP A 207 -7.39 -11.54 -23.36
CA ASP A 207 -6.13 -11.40 -22.63
C ASP A 207 -5.77 -9.92 -22.34
N LEU A 208 -6.74 -9.02 -22.38
CA LEU A 208 -6.48 -7.61 -22.07
C LEU A 208 -5.96 -7.46 -20.64
N ILE A 209 -4.88 -6.68 -20.49
CA ILE A 209 -4.31 -6.36 -19.18
C ILE A 209 -4.40 -4.85 -18.99
N LEU A 210 -5.11 -4.43 -17.95
CA LEU A 210 -5.22 -3.04 -17.52
C LEU A 210 -4.51 -2.85 -16.19
N MET A 211 -3.58 -1.90 -16.15
CA MET A 211 -2.78 -1.58 -14.97
C MET A 211 -3.37 -0.35 -14.30
N ALA A 212 -4.12 -0.58 -13.22
CA ALA A 212 -4.79 0.50 -12.52
C ALA A 212 -3.85 1.21 -11.54
N PHE A 213 -3.96 2.52 -11.53
CA PHE A 213 -3.19 3.41 -10.67
C PHE A 213 -4.04 4.59 -10.20
N THR A 214 -3.62 5.23 -9.13
CA THR A 214 -4.17 6.52 -8.69
C THR A 214 -3.13 7.60 -8.99
N HIS A 215 -3.60 8.75 -9.46
CA HIS A 215 -2.72 9.90 -9.70
C HIS A 215 -2.01 10.33 -8.42
N GLU A 216 -0.81 10.85 -8.55
CA GLU A 216 -0.14 11.48 -7.44
C GLU A 216 -0.98 12.67 -6.94
N GLN A 217 -1.35 12.63 -5.66
CA GLN A 217 -2.13 13.69 -5.05
C GLN A 217 -1.19 14.85 -4.68
N THR A 218 -1.05 15.81 -5.57
CA THR A 218 -0.21 17.00 -5.36
C THR A 218 -0.95 18.16 -4.70
N ASN A 219 -2.27 18.05 -4.56
CA ASN A 219 -3.07 19.06 -3.89
C ASN A 219 -2.67 19.19 -2.43
N ARG A 220 -2.18 20.39 -2.08
CA ARG A 220 -1.71 20.73 -0.76
C ARG A 220 -2.80 21.41 0.05
N TYR A 221 -3.16 20.82 1.17
CA TYR A 221 -4.03 21.43 2.20
C TYR A 221 -3.52 21.06 3.60
N LEU A 222 -3.88 21.86 4.58
CA LEU A 222 -3.55 21.60 5.97
C LEU A 222 -4.50 20.54 6.52
N ILE A 223 -3.96 19.38 6.90
CA ILE A 223 -4.74 18.27 7.48
C ILE A 223 -5.09 18.58 8.92
N LYS A 224 -4.09 18.98 9.71
CA LYS A 224 -4.25 19.34 11.12
C LYS A 224 -3.04 20.10 11.64
N THR A 225 -3.26 20.76 12.76
CA THR A 225 -2.21 21.29 13.63
C THR A 225 -2.31 20.65 15.00
N GLU A 226 -1.20 20.45 15.70
CA GLU A 226 -1.22 19.90 17.05
C GLU A 226 -0.05 20.40 17.90
N ARG A 227 -0.30 20.53 19.19
CA ARG A 227 0.69 20.76 20.25
C ARG A 227 0.51 19.69 21.31
N GLN A 228 0.83 18.42 20.97
CA GLN A 228 0.66 17.31 21.93
C GLN A 228 1.62 17.45 23.12
N GLU A 229 2.87 17.74 22.82
CA GLU A 229 3.87 18.09 23.83
C GLU A 229 3.98 19.61 23.97
N PRO A 230 4.25 20.11 25.17
CA PRO A 230 4.27 21.56 25.41
C PRO A 230 5.39 22.30 24.67
N ASN A 231 6.47 21.61 24.34
CA ASN A 231 7.68 22.17 23.72
C ASN A 231 7.72 22.07 22.20
N GLN A 232 6.65 21.55 21.53
CA GLN A 232 6.62 21.43 20.09
C GLN A 232 5.23 21.71 19.53
N PHE A 233 5.19 22.37 18.38
CA PHE A 233 4.01 22.57 17.57
C PHE A 233 4.22 21.94 16.20
N ARG A 234 3.24 21.20 15.68
CA ARG A 234 3.33 20.49 14.40
C ARG A 234 2.22 20.89 13.46
N MET A 235 2.57 20.99 12.19
CA MET A 235 1.65 21.15 11.06
C MET A 235 1.78 19.95 10.14
N TYR A 236 0.65 19.38 9.74
CA TYR A 236 0.58 18.23 8.82
C TYR A 236 -0.15 18.64 7.56
N PHE A 237 0.50 18.43 6.43
CA PHE A 237 -0.04 18.73 5.11
C PHE A 237 -0.25 17.46 4.31
N SER A 238 -1.20 17.50 3.37
CA SER A 238 -1.45 16.41 2.42
C SER A 238 -0.30 16.20 1.45
N TYR A 239 0.44 17.26 1.11
CA TYR A 239 1.58 17.24 0.20
C TYR A 239 2.65 18.22 0.67
N GLY A 240 3.91 17.85 0.46
CA GLY A 240 5.05 18.65 0.87
C GLY A 240 5.29 19.89 0.01
N ASN A 241 6.02 20.87 0.55
CA ASN A 241 6.45 22.05 -0.19
C ASN A 241 7.82 22.52 0.32
N PRO A 242 8.71 23.02 -0.54
CA PRO A 242 9.98 23.62 -0.12
C PRO A 242 9.82 24.84 0.77
N GLU A 243 8.76 25.63 0.58
CA GLU A 243 8.48 26.80 1.39
C GLU A 243 7.89 26.38 2.74
N ILE A 244 8.58 26.77 3.81
CA ILE A 244 8.19 26.45 5.18
C ILE A 244 7.14 27.47 5.65
N PRO A 245 6.03 27.01 6.28
CA PRO A 245 5.03 27.90 6.85
C PRO A 245 5.62 28.87 7.86
N ARG A 246 5.14 30.13 7.85
CA ARG A 246 5.55 31.17 8.78
C ARG A 246 4.57 31.25 9.95
N ILE A 247 5.12 31.44 11.14
CA ILE A 247 4.35 31.63 12.37
C ILE A 247 4.62 33.03 12.89
N LYS A 248 3.53 33.78 13.17
CA LYS A 248 3.59 35.05 13.86
C LYS A 248 2.86 34.91 15.20
N GLY A 249 3.54 35.13 16.29
CA GLY A 249 2.95 35.15 17.63
C GLY A 249 2.00 36.34 17.81
N LEU A 250 0.85 36.08 18.43
CA LEU A 250 -0.11 37.13 18.78
C LEU A 250 -0.13 37.47 20.28
N ASN A 251 0.29 36.50 21.11
CA ASN A 251 0.41 36.67 22.56
C ASN A 251 1.81 36.31 23.08
N PHE A 252 2.78 36.13 22.16
CA PHE A 252 4.20 35.90 22.45
C PHE A 252 5.05 36.50 21.32
N ASP A 253 6.33 36.70 21.58
CA ASP A 253 7.30 37.06 20.56
C ASP A 253 7.71 35.81 19.78
N SER A 254 7.48 35.81 18.47
CA SER A 254 7.84 34.70 17.58
C SER A 254 9.24 34.78 16.98
N ASP A 255 9.95 35.92 17.15
CA ASP A 255 11.29 36.09 16.61
C ASP A 255 12.26 35.15 17.31
N ASN A 256 12.87 34.25 16.54
CA ASN A 256 13.77 33.18 17.04
C ASN A 256 13.15 32.23 18.07
N ALA A 257 11.83 32.22 18.23
CA ALA A 257 11.13 31.36 19.18
C ALA A 257 11.21 29.88 18.83
N PHE A 258 11.48 29.55 17.56
CA PHE A 258 11.40 28.20 17.06
C PHE A 258 12.69 27.69 16.43
N LEU A 259 12.98 26.40 16.68
CA LEU A 259 13.82 25.61 15.80
C LEU A 259 12.91 24.75 14.93
N ILE A 260 13.13 24.75 13.61
CA ILE A 260 12.22 24.15 12.65
C ILE A 260 12.85 22.87 12.11
N GLU A 261 12.09 21.77 12.18
CA GLU A 261 12.40 20.50 11.53
C GLU A 261 11.28 20.12 10.58
N HIS A 262 11.59 19.33 9.57
CA HIS A 262 10.61 18.81 8.63
C HIS A 262 10.87 17.35 8.29
N SER A 263 9.81 16.63 7.87
CA SER A 263 9.92 15.31 7.26
C SER A 263 10.71 15.35 5.96
N ALA A 264 11.18 14.19 5.49
CA ALA A 264 11.87 14.07 4.21
C ALA A 264 11.03 14.61 3.04
N LYS A 265 9.72 14.36 3.06
CA LYS A 265 8.76 14.86 2.07
C LYS A 265 8.31 16.31 2.30
N ARG A 266 8.69 16.94 3.41
CA ARG A 266 8.25 18.29 3.82
C ARG A 266 6.72 18.44 3.94
N ASP A 267 6.03 17.37 4.23
CA ASP A 267 4.59 17.32 4.51
C ASP A 267 4.28 17.50 6.00
N THR A 268 5.25 17.24 6.85
CA THR A 268 5.15 17.44 8.30
C THR A 268 6.23 18.40 8.76
N ILE A 269 5.81 19.52 9.36
CA ILE A 269 6.71 20.56 9.87
C ILE A 269 6.56 20.62 11.39
N THR A 270 7.69 20.53 12.10
CA THR A 270 7.75 20.60 13.55
C THR A 270 8.48 21.87 13.98
N TYR A 271 7.83 22.67 14.79
CA TYR A 271 8.36 23.90 15.41
C TYR A 271 8.67 23.60 16.87
N TRP A 272 9.93 23.56 17.22
CA TRP A 272 10.40 23.36 18.58
C TRP A 272 10.54 24.71 19.28
N LEU A 273 9.84 24.89 20.40
CA LEU A 273 9.93 26.10 21.22
C LEU A 273 11.29 26.14 21.92
N ARG A 274 12.05 27.19 21.69
CA ARG A 274 13.38 27.39 22.34
C ARG A 274 13.25 27.96 23.75
N ASP A 275 12.27 28.84 23.97
CA ASP A 275 12.07 29.48 25.26
C ASP A 275 11.21 28.63 26.20
N THR A 276 11.77 28.32 27.36
CA THR A 276 11.10 27.55 28.41
C THR A 276 9.89 28.29 28.99
N THR A 277 9.83 29.62 28.91
CA THR A 277 8.66 30.41 29.33
C THR A 277 7.47 30.14 28.42
N LEU A 278 7.69 30.06 27.11
CA LEU A 278 6.66 29.72 26.12
C LEU A 278 6.21 28.25 26.25
N ILE A 279 7.11 27.35 26.62
CA ILE A 279 6.77 25.94 26.89
C ILE A 279 5.77 25.83 28.05
N ASN A 280 5.87 26.71 29.02
CA ASN A 280 5.00 26.73 30.20
C ASN A 280 3.69 27.52 29.98
N GLN A 281 3.59 28.28 28.91
CA GLN A 281 2.37 28.97 28.51
C GLN A 281 1.39 27.98 27.86
N ASP A 282 0.21 27.79 28.45
CA ASP A 282 -0.75 26.80 27.96
C ASP A 282 -1.37 27.18 26.62
N THR A 283 -1.66 28.44 26.39
CA THR A 283 -2.25 28.90 25.13
C THR A 283 -1.25 29.76 24.35
N LEU A 284 -0.82 29.25 23.20
CA LEU A 284 -0.07 30.05 22.23
C LEU A 284 -1.01 30.46 21.11
N ARG A 285 -1.38 31.74 21.07
CA ARG A 285 -2.17 32.31 19.99
C ARG A 285 -1.24 32.79 18.89
N MET A 286 -1.47 32.28 17.67
CA MET A 286 -0.60 32.58 16.55
C MET A 286 -1.35 32.64 15.22
N GLU A 287 -0.82 33.46 14.33
CA GLU A 287 -1.18 33.51 12.92
C GLU A 287 -0.24 32.61 12.13
N LEU A 288 -0.82 31.70 11.35
CA LEU A 288 -0.12 30.76 10.47
C LEU A 288 -0.26 31.23 9.04
N GLN A 289 0.84 31.44 8.35
CA GLN A 289 0.88 31.75 6.93
C GLN A 289 1.52 30.59 6.17
N TYR A 290 0.78 29.98 5.24
CA TYR A 290 1.24 28.79 4.51
C TYR A 290 0.56 28.68 3.15
N LEU A 291 1.13 27.84 2.27
CA LEU A 291 0.61 27.61 0.94
C LEU A 291 -0.38 26.43 0.94
N ILE A 292 -1.50 26.60 0.24
CA ILE A 292 -2.48 25.53 -0.09
C ILE A 292 -2.79 25.59 -1.57
N SER A 293 -3.29 24.47 -2.12
CA SER A 293 -3.82 24.44 -3.48
C SER A 293 -5.26 24.98 -3.51
N ASP A 294 -5.55 25.84 -4.48
CA ASP A 294 -6.92 26.25 -4.80
C ASP A 294 -7.66 25.15 -5.62
N SER A 295 -8.88 25.43 -6.08
CA SER A 295 -9.68 24.51 -6.89
C SER A 295 -9.05 24.16 -8.24
N ALA A 296 -8.10 24.95 -8.72
CA ALA A 296 -7.35 24.73 -9.96
C ALA A 296 -5.98 24.06 -9.71
N GLY A 297 -5.66 23.70 -8.44
CA GLY A 297 -4.39 23.11 -8.06
C GLY A 297 -3.24 24.13 -7.93
N VAL A 298 -3.52 25.43 -8.07
CA VAL A 298 -2.51 26.48 -7.96
C VAL A 298 -2.26 26.81 -6.49
N LEU A 299 -0.98 26.94 -6.10
CA LEU A 299 -0.62 27.30 -4.74
C LEU A 299 -0.96 28.76 -4.44
N VAL A 300 -1.75 28.96 -3.42
CA VAL A 300 -2.17 30.26 -2.91
C VAL A 300 -1.84 30.40 -1.42
N ASN A 301 -1.60 31.61 -0.97
CA ASN A 301 -1.35 31.90 0.43
C ASN A 301 -2.64 31.79 1.25
N GLN A 302 -2.58 31.03 2.33
CA GLN A 302 -3.60 30.92 3.36
C GLN A 302 -3.08 31.53 4.67
N ILE A 303 -3.94 32.23 5.38
CA ILE A 303 -3.65 32.79 6.70
C ILE A 303 -4.74 32.32 7.66
N ASP A 304 -4.33 31.62 8.72
CA ASP A 304 -5.22 31.15 9.77
C ASP A 304 -4.73 31.60 11.14
N THR A 305 -5.67 31.92 12.02
CA THR A 305 -5.37 32.20 13.41
C THR A 305 -5.81 31.03 14.29
N ILE A 306 -4.90 30.52 15.10
CA ILE A 306 -5.16 29.38 15.96
C ILE A 306 -4.71 29.63 17.40
N ASP A 307 -5.33 28.90 18.33
CA ASP A 307 -4.89 28.74 19.72
C ASP A 307 -4.29 27.34 19.88
N ALA A 308 -2.96 27.25 19.97
CA ALA A 308 -2.25 26.00 20.14
C ALA A 308 -2.17 25.63 21.63
N LEU A 309 -2.89 24.58 22.01
CA LEU A 309 -3.00 24.08 23.37
C LEU A 309 -2.24 22.76 23.54
N PRO A 310 -1.44 22.57 24.63
CA PRO A 310 -0.81 21.31 24.91
C PRO A 310 -1.83 20.28 25.41
N LYS A 311 -1.58 19.00 25.19
CA LYS A 311 -2.44 17.91 25.67
C LYS A 311 -2.56 17.90 27.20
N VAL A 312 -1.50 18.30 27.90
CA VAL A 312 -1.44 18.39 29.36
C VAL A 312 -1.06 19.82 29.75
N PHE A 313 -1.97 20.52 30.42
CA PHE A 313 -1.76 21.90 30.88
C PHE A 313 -0.67 22.02 31.95
N TYR A 314 -0.07 23.20 32.07
CA TYR A 314 1.04 23.50 32.95
C TYR A 314 0.78 23.11 34.40
N GLU A 315 -0.37 23.48 34.94
CA GLU A 315 -0.74 23.19 36.33
C GLU A 315 -0.72 21.67 36.61
N LYS A 316 -1.28 20.87 35.69
CA LYS A 316 -1.29 19.42 35.82
C LYS A 316 0.11 18.84 35.73
N ARG A 317 0.95 19.32 34.81
CA ARG A 317 2.36 18.91 34.68
C ARG A 317 3.14 19.21 35.96
N MET A 318 2.93 20.40 36.55
CA MET A 318 3.60 20.77 37.79
C MET A 318 3.14 19.90 38.97
N LYS A 319 1.86 19.58 39.07
CA LYS A 319 1.34 18.66 40.08
C LYS A 319 1.93 17.26 39.96
N GLU A 320 2.07 16.77 38.73
CA GLU A 320 2.69 15.46 38.49
C GLU A 320 4.17 15.47 38.85
N ARG A 321 4.92 16.50 38.43
CA ARG A 321 6.32 16.68 38.79
C ARG A 321 6.53 16.79 40.32
N GLN A 322 5.65 17.52 41.01
CA GLN A 322 5.73 17.65 42.46
C GLN A 322 5.53 16.30 43.14
N LYS A 323 4.58 15.47 42.67
CA LYS A 323 4.39 14.11 43.20
C LYS A 323 5.64 13.22 43.02
N GLU A 324 6.31 13.34 41.87
CA GLU A 324 7.55 12.61 41.62
C GLU A 324 8.65 13.06 42.56
N ILE A 325 8.80 14.37 42.77
CA ILE A 325 9.77 14.94 43.73
C ILE A 325 9.47 14.47 45.16
N ASP A 326 8.21 14.54 45.59
CA ASP A 326 7.79 14.09 46.91
C ASP A 326 8.06 12.60 47.14
N LYS A 327 7.82 11.78 46.10
CA LYS A 327 8.13 10.36 46.16
C LYS A 327 9.62 10.12 46.27
N TRP A 328 10.44 10.80 45.47
CA TRP A 328 11.89 10.73 45.53
C TRP A 328 12.42 11.17 46.90
N MET A 329 11.97 12.31 47.44
CA MET A 329 12.36 12.79 48.76
C MET A 329 12.06 11.76 49.88
N LYS A 330 10.88 11.13 49.82
CA LYS A 330 10.53 10.03 50.77
C LYS A 330 11.46 8.83 50.63
N GLU A 331 11.91 8.51 49.45
CA GLU A 331 12.88 7.43 49.22
C GLU A 331 14.26 7.79 49.77
N GLN A 332 14.74 9.01 49.54
CA GLN A 332 16.01 9.50 50.10
C GLN A 332 15.98 9.55 51.64
N GLU A 333 14.88 9.98 52.23
CA GLU A 333 14.71 9.97 53.69
C GLU A 333 14.77 8.55 54.28
N LYS A 334 14.16 7.55 53.57
CA LYS A 334 14.25 6.13 53.99
C LYS A 334 15.69 5.62 53.92
N LEU A 335 16.47 5.99 52.86
CA LEU A 335 17.86 5.64 52.74
C LEU A 335 18.71 6.26 53.88
N ARG A 336 18.48 7.54 54.18
CA ARG A 336 19.13 8.25 55.29
C ARG A 336 18.85 7.58 56.63
N LYS A 337 17.59 7.22 56.91
CA LYS A 337 17.19 6.52 58.14
C LYS A 337 17.81 5.13 58.26
N ARG A 338 18.22 4.52 57.14
CA ARG A 338 18.88 3.20 57.09
C ARG A 338 20.41 3.29 57.04
N ASN A 339 20.98 4.48 57.24
CA ASN A 339 22.41 4.75 57.10
C ASN A 339 22.99 4.32 55.73
N LYS A 340 22.21 4.41 54.68
CA LYS A 340 22.66 4.20 53.30
C LYS A 340 22.97 5.53 52.64
N SER A 341 23.81 5.48 51.58
CA SER A 341 24.05 6.66 50.74
C SER A 341 22.74 7.23 50.21
N TYR A 342 22.59 8.55 50.33
CA TYR A 342 21.39 9.28 49.83
C TYR A 342 21.83 10.56 49.14
N ASP A 343 21.02 11.03 48.21
CA ASP A 343 21.23 12.27 47.49
C ASP A 343 20.40 13.41 48.12
N SER A 344 20.95 14.60 48.15
CA SER A 344 20.29 15.81 48.69
C SER A 344 19.64 16.68 47.59
N ILE A 345 20.01 16.46 46.35
CA ILE A 345 19.56 17.22 45.19
C ILE A 345 18.75 16.28 44.27
N VAL A 346 17.56 16.73 43.85
CA VAL A 346 16.74 15.98 42.87
C VAL A 346 17.53 15.84 41.58
N PRO A 347 17.83 14.62 41.11
CA PRO A 347 18.57 14.45 39.88
C PRO A 347 17.77 14.95 38.67
N VAL A 348 18.42 15.69 37.81
CA VAL A 348 17.86 16.03 36.48
C VAL A 348 18.02 14.77 35.63
N LYS A 349 16.94 14.33 34.99
CA LYS A 349 17.00 13.21 34.02
C LYS A 349 17.94 13.62 32.89
N PRO A 350 19.00 12.85 32.61
CA PRO A 350 19.89 13.17 31.50
C PRO A 350 19.14 12.99 30.16
N LEU A 351 19.69 13.59 29.10
CA LEU A 351 19.27 13.28 27.75
C LEU A 351 19.58 11.81 27.44
N GLU A 352 18.57 11.03 27.09
CA GLU A 352 18.70 9.60 26.81
C GLU A 352 18.82 9.35 25.30
N PRO A 353 20.02 8.93 24.82
CA PRO A 353 20.18 8.49 23.44
C PRO A 353 19.48 7.15 23.22
N HIS A 354 18.69 7.04 22.15
CA HIS A 354 18.12 5.76 21.73
C HIS A 354 19.00 5.11 20.67
N TRP A 355 19.72 4.07 21.05
CA TRP A 355 20.65 3.36 20.20
C TRP A 355 19.98 2.20 19.45
N VAL A 356 20.21 2.09 18.14
CA VAL A 356 19.76 1.00 17.28
C VAL A 356 20.99 0.31 16.69
N ASN A 357 20.96 -1.00 16.61
CA ASN A 357 22.08 -1.86 16.18
C ASN A 357 23.32 -1.76 17.10
N ALA A 358 23.17 -1.37 18.35
CA ALA A 358 24.28 -1.14 19.26
C ALA A 358 24.63 -2.35 20.15
N SER A 359 24.06 -3.53 19.92
CA SER A 359 24.43 -4.76 20.64
C SER A 359 24.95 -5.85 19.69
N THR A 360 24.23 -6.09 18.60
CA THR A 360 24.61 -7.00 17.53
C THR A 360 24.35 -6.31 16.22
N ILE A 361 25.31 -6.30 15.32
CA ILE A 361 25.23 -5.58 14.06
C ILE A 361 25.59 -6.48 12.88
N ASP A 362 24.87 -6.29 11.78
CA ASP A 362 25.21 -6.89 10.48
C ASP A 362 26.41 -6.13 9.88
N PRO A 363 27.34 -6.78 9.16
CA PRO A 363 28.54 -6.12 8.63
C PRO A 363 28.25 -4.96 7.67
N ASP A 364 27.08 -4.98 7.01
CA ASP A 364 26.63 -3.95 6.05
C ASP A 364 25.76 -2.85 6.69
N LYS A 365 25.63 -2.84 8.00
CA LYS A 365 24.82 -1.86 8.74
C LYS A 365 25.69 -0.95 9.59
N ASN A 366 25.13 0.18 9.98
CA ASN A 366 25.76 1.11 10.89
C ASN A 366 24.95 1.27 12.18
N VAL A 367 25.60 1.75 13.23
CA VAL A 367 24.91 2.09 14.47
C VAL A 367 24.17 3.41 14.30
N LEU A 368 22.90 3.42 14.68
CA LEU A 368 22.10 4.63 14.67
C LEU A 368 21.81 5.07 16.10
N VAL A 369 21.74 6.38 16.29
CA VAL A 369 21.26 6.98 17.54
C VAL A 369 20.25 8.07 17.24
N SER A 370 19.14 8.05 17.96
CA SER A 370 18.09 9.07 17.83
C SER A 370 17.82 9.74 19.18
N PHE A 371 17.34 10.98 19.12
CA PHE A 371 17.04 11.79 20.29
C PHE A 371 15.58 12.24 20.27
N SER A 372 14.98 12.38 21.44
CA SER A 372 13.62 12.89 21.61
C SER A 372 13.50 14.37 21.26
N THR A 373 14.57 15.13 21.48
CA THR A 373 14.69 16.58 21.27
C THR A 373 15.85 16.90 20.32
N PRO A 374 15.82 18.03 19.59
CA PRO A 374 16.95 18.45 18.77
C PRO A 374 18.19 18.72 19.62
N LEU A 375 19.36 18.43 19.06
CA LEU A 375 20.64 18.72 19.68
C LEU A 375 21.06 20.17 19.38
N GLU A 376 21.51 20.88 20.44
CA GLU A 376 22.21 22.17 20.31
C GLU A 376 23.71 21.93 20.13
N ARG A 377 24.27 20.93 20.83
CA ARG A 377 25.69 20.61 20.77
C ARG A 377 25.91 19.11 20.64
N LEU A 378 26.82 18.78 19.76
CA LEU A 378 27.34 17.44 19.51
C LEU A 378 28.86 17.54 19.53
N ASP A 379 29.52 16.82 20.45
CA ASP A 379 30.98 16.75 20.54
C ASP A 379 31.49 15.34 20.21
N THR A 380 31.92 15.15 18.97
CA THR A 380 32.42 13.86 18.48
C THR A 380 33.72 13.42 19.11
N SER A 381 34.49 14.34 19.72
CA SER A 381 35.72 14.01 20.44
C SER A 381 35.49 13.21 21.74
N MET A 382 34.23 13.29 22.24
CA MET A 382 33.76 12.56 23.42
C MET A 382 33.15 11.20 23.07
N ILE A 383 33.21 10.78 21.81
CA ILE A 383 32.75 9.47 21.34
C ILE A 383 33.99 8.63 21.01
N HIS A 384 34.05 7.44 21.56
CA HIS A 384 35.19 6.54 21.41
C HIS A 384 34.71 5.17 20.92
N LEU A 385 35.34 4.67 19.88
CA LEU A 385 35.08 3.31 19.38
C LEU A 385 36.37 2.49 19.55
N TYR A 386 36.25 1.35 20.17
CA TYR A 386 37.35 0.39 20.34
C TYR A 386 36.98 -0.95 19.68
N VAL A 387 37.97 -1.61 19.10
CA VAL A 387 37.87 -2.97 18.56
C VAL A 387 38.72 -3.90 19.44
N LYS A 388 38.18 -5.07 19.73
CA LYS A 388 38.89 -6.10 20.50
C LYS A 388 39.68 -6.99 19.55
N VAL A 389 41.00 -7.01 19.72
CA VAL A 389 41.89 -7.91 19.00
C VAL A 389 42.57 -8.80 20.05
N ASP A 390 42.38 -10.11 19.93
CA ASP A 390 42.74 -11.08 20.97
C ASP A 390 42.09 -10.75 22.33
N SER A 391 42.84 -10.24 23.26
CA SER A 391 42.33 -9.85 24.59
C SER A 391 42.48 -8.36 24.88
N LEU A 392 42.91 -7.56 23.91
CA LEU A 392 43.21 -6.14 24.09
C LEU A 392 42.27 -5.27 23.27
N TRP A 393 42.00 -4.07 23.74
CA TRP A 393 41.15 -3.08 23.08
C TRP A 393 42.00 -2.03 22.39
N TYR A 394 41.76 -1.80 21.11
CA TYR A 394 42.45 -0.81 20.28
C TYR A 394 41.44 0.20 19.74
N ARG A 395 41.84 1.46 19.63
CA ARG A 395 40.99 2.51 19.06
C ARG A 395 40.69 2.21 17.59
N ALA A 396 39.42 2.23 17.24
CA ALA A 396 38.93 2.06 15.87
C ALA A 396 38.50 3.40 15.26
N PRO A 397 38.81 3.66 13.99
CA PRO A 397 38.34 4.86 13.31
C PRO A 397 36.83 4.75 13.05
N PHE A 398 36.13 5.88 13.09
CA PHE A 398 34.72 5.98 12.75
C PHE A 398 34.40 7.40 12.26
N GLU A 399 33.26 7.51 11.56
CA GLU A 399 32.63 8.77 11.21
C GLU A 399 31.30 8.86 11.96
N PHE A 400 30.95 10.05 12.46
CA PHE A 400 29.70 10.30 13.14
C PHE A 400 29.04 11.56 12.59
N GLY A 401 27.79 11.44 12.14
CA GLY A 401 27.09 12.57 11.55
C GLY A 401 25.58 12.34 11.47
N PRO A 402 24.83 13.37 11.06
CA PRO A 402 23.39 13.25 10.88
C PRO A 402 23.05 12.20 9.82
N LYS A 403 21.96 11.47 10.05
CA LYS A 403 21.38 10.57 9.05
C LYS A 403 20.50 11.39 8.12
N ASP A 404 20.82 11.40 6.83
CA ASP A 404 20.07 12.15 5.84
C ASP A 404 18.56 11.84 5.90
N SER A 405 17.77 12.88 5.78
CA SER A 405 16.30 12.84 5.72
C SER A 405 15.56 12.34 6.97
N ILE A 406 16.26 12.01 8.07
CA ILE A 406 15.64 11.58 9.33
C ILE A 406 16.02 12.56 10.46
N PRO A 407 15.09 13.43 10.89
CA PRO A 407 15.38 14.40 11.95
C PRO A 407 15.87 13.74 13.24
N ARG A 408 16.80 14.37 13.92
CA ARG A 408 17.34 13.96 15.23
C ARG A 408 17.93 12.56 15.27
N THR A 409 18.28 12.01 14.10
CA THR A 409 18.92 10.70 13.96
C THR A 409 20.32 10.88 13.41
N TYR A 410 21.27 10.23 14.05
CA TYR A 410 22.68 10.27 13.68
C TYR A 410 23.16 8.85 13.41
N GLU A 411 24.17 8.73 12.58
CA GLU A 411 24.75 7.47 12.16
C GLU A 411 26.24 7.44 12.53
N LEU A 412 26.65 6.37 13.19
CA LEU A 412 28.06 6.04 13.43
C LEU A 412 28.47 5.01 12.38
N ARG A 413 29.33 5.41 11.47
CA ARG A 413 29.91 4.60 10.41
C ARG A 413 31.30 4.14 10.81
N ALA A 414 31.55 2.86 10.72
CA ALA A 414 32.86 2.27 11.00
C ALA A 414 33.09 1.06 10.07
N GLU A 415 34.35 0.62 10.00
CA GLU A 415 34.68 -0.65 9.35
C GLU A 415 34.30 -1.81 10.30
N TRP A 416 33.07 -2.30 10.14
CA TRP A 416 32.56 -3.41 10.96
C TRP A 416 33.12 -4.74 10.46
N ARG A 417 34.19 -5.24 11.08
CA ARG A 417 34.81 -6.50 10.71
C ARG A 417 34.04 -7.67 11.29
N GLU A 418 33.74 -8.66 10.45
CA GLU A 418 33.00 -9.84 10.85
C GLU A 418 33.59 -10.56 12.08
N GLY A 419 32.72 -11.01 12.97
CA GLY A 419 33.08 -11.76 14.17
C GLY A 419 33.81 -10.94 15.23
N GLN A 420 34.14 -9.66 14.98
CA GLN A 420 34.83 -8.80 15.95
C GLN A 420 33.86 -8.23 16.97
N GLU A 421 34.40 -7.96 18.15
CA GLU A 421 33.74 -7.24 19.24
C GLU A 421 34.22 -5.80 19.27
N TYR A 422 33.29 -4.87 19.40
CA TYR A 422 33.55 -3.45 19.55
C TYR A 422 33.01 -2.94 20.88
N SER A 423 33.60 -1.89 21.41
CA SER A 423 33.10 -1.12 22.55
C SER A 423 32.91 0.32 22.11
N LEU A 424 31.65 0.78 22.11
CA LEU A 424 31.29 2.17 21.91
C LEU A 424 31.14 2.82 23.27
N GLU A 425 32.00 3.79 23.55
CA GLU A 425 32.04 4.55 24.81
C GLU A 425 31.74 6.01 24.51
N VAL A 426 30.83 6.57 25.25
CA VAL A 426 30.39 7.97 25.08
C VAL A 426 30.55 8.65 26.43
N ASP A 427 31.32 9.72 26.46
CA ASP A 427 31.56 10.49 27.69
C ASP A 427 30.30 11.30 28.07
N SER A 428 30.22 11.71 29.31
CA SER A 428 29.16 12.57 29.80
C SER A 428 29.15 13.90 29.03
N ALA A 429 27.97 14.39 28.69
CA ALA A 429 27.75 15.63 27.94
C ALA A 429 28.28 15.65 26.48
N ALA A 430 28.56 14.50 25.89
CA ALA A 430 28.84 14.40 24.45
C ALA A 430 27.68 14.93 23.59
N PHE A 431 26.47 14.75 24.07
CA PHE A 431 25.23 15.29 23.46
C PHE A 431 24.56 16.26 24.44
N CYS A 432 24.15 17.40 23.94
CA CYS A 432 23.36 18.37 24.68
C CYS A 432 22.20 18.87 23.80
N ASP A 433 20.99 18.84 24.33
CA ASP A 433 19.82 19.29 23.57
C ASP A 433 19.62 20.82 23.67
N ILE A 434 18.66 21.34 22.88
CA ILE A 434 18.32 22.78 22.86
C ILE A 434 17.81 23.33 24.20
N TYR A 435 17.52 22.47 25.18
CA TYR A 435 17.08 22.84 26.54
C TYR A 435 18.19 22.72 27.56
N GLY A 436 19.42 22.41 27.14
CA GLY A 436 20.56 22.27 28.00
C GLY A 436 20.65 20.92 28.74
N LEU A 437 19.82 19.96 28.39
CA LEU A 437 19.95 18.60 28.95
C LEU A 437 21.13 17.88 28.31
N ALA A 438 22.06 17.44 29.15
CA ALA A 438 23.25 16.71 28.73
C ALA A 438 23.04 15.19 28.83
N SER A 439 23.68 14.44 27.96
CA SER A 439 23.74 12.97 28.04
C SER A 439 24.62 12.49 29.21
N ALA A 440 24.25 11.37 29.82
CA ALA A 440 25.12 10.65 30.74
C ALA A 440 26.19 9.87 29.96
N ALA A 441 27.30 9.53 30.64
CA ALA A 441 28.25 8.61 30.08
C ALA A 441 27.62 7.23 29.84
N SER A 442 27.96 6.61 28.73
CA SER A 442 27.43 5.30 28.36
C SER A 442 28.48 4.42 27.70
N LYS A 443 28.31 3.10 27.85
CA LYS A 443 29.15 2.10 27.22
C LYS A 443 28.29 1.00 26.61
N GLN A 444 28.50 0.71 25.32
CA GLN A 444 27.79 -0.30 24.57
C GLN A 444 28.77 -1.31 23.98
N GLY A 445 28.59 -2.59 24.27
CA GLY A 445 29.32 -3.67 23.60
C GLY A 445 28.63 -4.07 22.32
N ILE A 446 29.32 -4.03 21.20
CA ILE A 446 28.77 -4.33 19.86
C ILE A 446 29.48 -5.57 19.31
N LYS A 447 28.73 -6.59 18.94
CA LYS A 447 29.25 -7.77 18.27
C LYS A 447 28.83 -7.76 16.80
N VAL A 448 29.80 -7.84 15.90
CA VAL A 448 29.55 -7.97 14.47
C VAL A 448 29.32 -9.45 14.15
N LYS A 449 28.24 -9.75 13.46
CA LYS A 449 27.95 -11.11 13.02
C LYS A 449 28.98 -11.61 12.02
N THR A 450 29.12 -12.93 11.91
CA THR A 450 30.04 -13.56 10.97
C THR A 450 29.35 -13.77 9.61
N ASN A 451 30.13 -13.82 8.53
CA ASN A 451 29.62 -14.10 7.19
C ASN A 451 28.93 -15.49 7.12
N ASP A 452 29.34 -16.40 7.99
CA ASP A 452 28.76 -17.73 8.15
C ASP A 452 27.28 -17.73 8.56
N GLU A 453 26.77 -16.61 9.06
CA GLU A 453 25.36 -16.45 9.46
C GLU A 453 24.44 -16.06 8.28
N TYR A 454 25.02 -15.76 7.11
CA TYR A 454 24.30 -15.24 5.97
C TYR A 454 24.36 -16.14 4.74
N SER A 455 23.52 -15.81 3.78
CA SER A 455 23.52 -16.28 2.40
C SER A 455 23.86 -15.13 1.47
N SER A 456 24.41 -15.43 0.30
CA SER A 456 24.45 -14.50 -0.84
C SER A 456 23.43 -14.94 -1.87
N LEU A 457 22.77 -13.98 -2.54
CA LEU A 457 21.81 -14.25 -3.61
C LEU A 457 22.20 -13.45 -4.85
N PHE A 458 22.43 -14.16 -5.95
CA PHE A 458 22.78 -13.63 -7.26
C PHE A 458 21.63 -13.86 -8.23
N VAL A 459 21.02 -12.81 -8.75
CA VAL A 459 19.90 -12.91 -9.69
C VAL A 459 20.33 -12.40 -11.05
N LYS A 460 20.44 -13.29 -12.03
CA LYS A 460 20.73 -12.94 -13.43
C LYS A 460 19.43 -12.53 -14.11
N VAL A 461 19.28 -11.23 -14.35
CA VAL A 461 18.08 -10.63 -14.92
C VAL A 461 18.23 -10.45 -16.42
N SER A 462 17.16 -10.73 -17.16
CA SER A 462 17.08 -10.57 -18.63
C SER A 462 15.67 -10.16 -19.07
N GLY A 463 15.48 -9.91 -20.36
CA GLY A 463 14.19 -9.56 -20.96
C GLY A 463 13.89 -8.07 -21.01
N ILE A 464 14.64 -7.24 -20.28
CA ILE A 464 14.50 -5.78 -20.26
C ILE A 464 15.86 -5.12 -20.02
N ASN A 465 15.97 -3.80 -20.29
CA ASN A 465 17.21 -3.07 -20.03
C ASN A 465 17.51 -3.03 -18.52
N ASP A 466 18.59 -3.69 -18.10
CA ASP A 466 19.03 -3.83 -16.72
C ASP A 466 19.41 -2.51 -16.04
N ASN A 467 19.93 -1.54 -16.79
CA ASN A 467 20.32 -0.22 -16.27
C ASN A 467 19.15 0.58 -15.67
N LYS A 468 17.92 0.21 -16.05
CA LYS A 468 16.69 0.84 -15.56
C LYS A 468 15.92 -0.02 -14.56
N LEU A 469 16.47 -1.16 -14.17
CA LEU A 469 15.83 -2.04 -13.20
C LEU A 469 16.31 -1.76 -11.78
N ILE A 470 15.40 -1.85 -10.85
CA ILE A 470 15.65 -1.98 -9.42
C ILE A 470 15.08 -3.32 -9.00
N VAL A 471 15.95 -4.24 -8.58
CA VAL A 471 15.51 -5.56 -8.08
C VAL A 471 15.39 -5.48 -6.56
N GLN A 472 14.24 -5.91 -6.05
CA GLN A 472 13.91 -5.89 -4.63
C GLN A 472 13.79 -7.32 -4.10
N LEU A 473 14.43 -7.56 -2.97
CA LEU A 473 14.29 -8.78 -2.18
C LEU A 473 13.17 -8.56 -1.16
N LEU A 474 12.14 -9.40 -1.23
CA LEU A 474 10.94 -9.28 -0.41
C LEU A 474 10.88 -10.39 0.64
N ASN A 475 10.42 -10.07 1.84
CA ASN A 475 10.10 -11.06 2.86
C ASN A 475 8.76 -11.78 2.56
N SER A 476 8.37 -12.73 3.42
CA SER A 476 7.14 -13.51 3.28
C SER A 476 5.83 -12.69 3.34
N SER A 477 5.88 -11.44 3.82
CA SER A 477 4.74 -10.52 3.82
C SER A 477 4.76 -9.52 2.65
N GLY A 478 5.74 -9.62 1.74
CA GLY A 478 5.91 -8.71 0.62
C GLY A 478 6.64 -7.41 0.96
N GLY A 479 7.15 -7.26 2.20
CA GLY A 479 7.95 -6.10 2.58
C GLY A 479 9.36 -6.16 1.99
N VAL A 480 9.86 -5.02 1.49
CA VAL A 480 11.20 -4.91 0.92
C VAL A 480 12.25 -5.02 2.03
N VAL A 481 13.14 -6.01 1.91
CA VAL A 481 14.27 -6.24 2.82
C VAL A 481 15.53 -5.55 2.31
N LYS A 482 15.81 -5.73 1.02
CA LYS A 482 16.94 -5.11 0.32
C LYS A 482 16.53 -4.76 -1.10
N GLN A 483 17.17 -3.75 -1.68
CA GLN A 483 17.02 -3.43 -3.09
C GLN A 483 18.37 -3.09 -3.70
N VAL A 484 18.57 -3.51 -4.93
CA VAL A 484 19.80 -3.27 -5.68
C VAL A 484 19.51 -2.96 -7.15
N ARG A 485 20.36 -2.18 -7.78
CA ARG A 485 20.38 -2.06 -9.23
C ARG A 485 21.27 -3.17 -9.80
N PRO A 486 20.83 -3.93 -10.81
CA PRO A 486 21.68 -4.91 -11.47
C PRO A 486 22.94 -4.26 -12.05
N HIS A 487 24.05 -4.95 -11.93
CA HIS A 487 25.29 -4.56 -12.59
C HIS A 487 25.72 -5.67 -13.55
N GLY A 488 25.90 -5.34 -14.84
CA GLY A 488 26.17 -6.36 -15.85
C GLY A 488 25.13 -7.48 -15.94
N GLY A 489 23.83 -7.12 -15.76
CA GLY A 489 22.72 -8.08 -15.79
C GLY A 489 22.56 -8.91 -14.54
N THR A 490 23.31 -8.64 -13.47
CA THR A 490 23.23 -9.40 -12.21
C THR A 490 22.87 -8.49 -11.06
N ALA A 491 21.80 -8.81 -10.32
CA ALA A 491 21.46 -8.21 -9.05
C ALA A 491 22.10 -9.05 -7.92
N GLU A 492 22.94 -8.41 -7.10
CA GLU A 492 23.71 -9.06 -6.07
C GLU A 492 23.22 -8.63 -4.68
N PHE A 493 22.78 -9.60 -3.88
CA PHE A 493 22.34 -9.39 -2.51
C PHE A 493 23.30 -10.12 -1.58
N TYR A 494 24.04 -9.35 -0.80
CA TYR A 494 24.93 -9.85 0.23
C TYR A 494 24.28 -9.75 1.61
N TYR A 495 24.77 -10.51 2.57
CA TYR A 495 24.29 -10.53 3.96
C TYR A 495 22.78 -10.76 4.04
N VAL A 496 22.27 -11.74 3.28
CA VAL A 496 20.88 -12.15 3.34
C VAL A 496 20.72 -13.12 4.51
N THR A 497 19.88 -12.79 5.47
CA THR A 497 19.58 -13.70 6.59
C THR A 497 18.89 -14.96 6.08
N PRO A 498 19.14 -16.15 6.69
CA PRO A 498 18.44 -17.38 6.29
C PRO A 498 16.92 -17.23 6.36
N GLY A 499 16.24 -17.67 5.30
CA GLY A 499 14.79 -17.52 5.23
C GLY A 499 14.23 -17.78 3.82
N LYS A 500 12.92 -17.58 3.69
CA LYS A 500 12.21 -17.63 2.40
C LYS A 500 11.95 -16.22 1.92
N TYR A 501 12.29 -15.99 0.67
CA TYR A 501 12.22 -14.68 0.03
C TYR A 501 11.50 -14.75 -1.30
N TYR A 502 11.05 -13.58 -1.75
CA TYR A 502 10.50 -13.36 -3.07
C TYR A 502 11.24 -12.21 -3.74
N LEU A 503 11.08 -12.06 -5.05
CA LEU A 503 11.66 -10.95 -5.79
C LEU A 503 10.59 -10.16 -6.50
N SER A 504 10.77 -8.84 -6.52
CA SER A 504 10.13 -7.93 -7.46
C SER A 504 11.18 -7.08 -8.18
N ALA A 505 10.81 -6.53 -9.31
CA ALA A 505 11.64 -5.57 -10.03
C ALA A 505 10.79 -4.40 -10.50
N ILE A 506 11.30 -3.19 -10.33
CA ILE A 506 10.71 -1.95 -10.80
C ILE A 506 11.49 -1.50 -12.04
N PHE A 507 10.79 -1.12 -13.10
CA PHE A 507 11.38 -0.46 -14.25
C PHE A 507 11.38 1.05 -14.02
N ASP A 508 12.43 1.55 -13.40
CA ASP A 508 12.66 2.95 -13.06
C ASP A 508 13.05 3.74 -14.34
N ALA A 509 12.05 4.26 -15.02
CA ALA A 509 12.23 4.89 -16.33
C ALA A 509 13.00 6.20 -16.24
N ASN A 510 12.78 6.99 -15.20
CA ASN A 510 13.37 8.31 -14.97
C ASN A 510 14.63 8.27 -14.10
N GLY A 511 14.95 7.14 -13.45
CA GLY A 511 16.18 6.96 -12.67
C GLY A 511 16.13 7.54 -11.25
N ASN A 512 14.93 7.85 -10.72
CA ASN A 512 14.77 8.47 -9.40
C ASN A 512 14.90 7.49 -8.22
N GLY A 513 14.90 6.18 -8.46
CA GLY A 513 15.11 5.15 -7.45
C GLY A 513 13.84 4.65 -6.76
N VAL A 514 12.68 5.13 -7.18
CA VAL A 514 11.35 4.74 -6.66
C VAL A 514 10.42 4.42 -7.83
N TRP A 515 9.33 3.72 -7.54
CA TRP A 515 8.27 3.48 -8.52
C TRP A 515 7.39 4.73 -8.65
N ASP A 516 7.09 5.12 -9.89
CA ASP A 516 6.23 6.25 -10.21
C ASP A 516 4.89 5.81 -10.78
N THR A 517 3.84 6.45 -10.28
CA THR A 517 2.47 6.27 -10.77
C THR A 517 2.26 6.90 -12.15
N GLY A 518 1.14 6.55 -12.79
CA GLY A 518 0.72 7.14 -14.05
C GLY A 518 0.12 8.53 -13.88
N ASP A 519 -0.07 9.19 -15.02
CA ASP A 519 -0.74 10.47 -15.14
C ASP A 519 -1.51 10.52 -16.46
N TYR A 520 -2.86 10.54 -16.37
CA TYR A 520 -3.72 10.53 -17.55
C TYR A 520 -3.62 11.84 -18.34
N ASP A 521 -3.50 12.99 -17.67
CA ASP A 521 -3.40 14.29 -18.31
C ASP A 521 -2.08 14.48 -19.06
N ALA A 522 -1.01 13.89 -18.54
CA ALA A 522 0.29 13.85 -19.19
C ALA A 522 0.46 12.66 -20.15
N ASP A 523 -0.59 11.85 -20.36
CA ASP A 523 -0.55 10.64 -21.18
C ASP A 523 0.56 9.66 -20.77
N ARG A 524 0.83 9.58 -19.46
CA ARG A 524 1.91 8.76 -18.89
C ARG A 524 1.34 7.55 -18.17
N LEU A 525 1.72 6.37 -18.65
CA LEU A 525 1.44 5.12 -17.96
C LEU A 525 2.31 4.96 -16.70
N PRO A 526 1.84 4.22 -15.68
CA PRO A 526 2.64 3.90 -14.51
C PRO A 526 3.87 3.07 -14.88
N GLU A 527 4.92 3.18 -14.10
CA GLU A 527 6.13 2.38 -14.28
C GLU A 527 5.86 0.88 -14.13
N GLY A 528 6.63 0.08 -14.86
CA GLY A 528 6.45 -1.35 -14.87
C GLY A 528 6.94 -2.02 -13.59
N ILE A 529 6.13 -2.89 -13.01
CA ILE A 529 6.55 -3.79 -11.94
C ILE A 529 6.47 -5.23 -12.42
N TYR A 530 7.37 -6.07 -11.93
CA TYR A 530 7.51 -7.48 -12.27
C TYR A 530 7.74 -8.30 -11.01
N TYR A 531 7.29 -9.55 -11.00
CA TYR A 531 7.53 -10.48 -9.90
C TYR A 531 8.18 -11.76 -10.40
N TYR A 532 9.12 -12.30 -9.62
CA TYR A 532 9.63 -13.63 -9.81
C TYR A 532 8.63 -14.64 -9.23
N PRO A 533 8.13 -15.62 -10.03
CA PRO A 533 6.98 -16.43 -9.61
C PRO A 533 7.31 -17.46 -8.54
N HIS A 534 8.59 -17.70 -8.26
CA HIS A 534 9.03 -18.73 -7.34
C HIS A 534 9.56 -18.17 -6.02
N VAL A 535 9.42 -18.94 -4.95
CA VAL A 535 10.04 -18.67 -3.65
C VAL A 535 11.51 -19.05 -3.69
N ILE A 536 12.35 -18.20 -3.11
CA ILE A 536 13.79 -18.44 -2.96
C ILE A 536 14.08 -18.79 -1.51
N GLU A 537 14.74 -19.91 -1.28
CA GLU A 537 15.20 -20.32 0.04
C GLU A 537 16.67 -20.01 0.20
N CYS A 538 16.99 -19.08 1.11
CA CYS A 538 18.35 -18.73 1.48
C CYS A 538 18.72 -19.44 2.78
N LYS A 539 19.83 -20.18 2.78
CA LYS A 539 20.39 -20.85 3.96
C LYS A 539 21.76 -20.29 4.28
N ALA A 540 22.11 -20.28 5.55
CA ALA A 540 23.43 -19.82 5.99
C ALA A 540 24.55 -20.51 5.23
N LYS A 541 25.58 -19.77 4.83
CA LYS A 541 26.75 -20.21 4.04
C LYS A 541 26.44 -20.63 2.61
N TRP A 542 25.23 -20.37 2.08
CA TRP A 542 24.90 -20.70 0.71
C TRP A 542 25.00 -19.48 -0.21
N ASP A 543 25.56 -19.72 -1.39
CA ASP A 543 25.47 -18.82 -2.52
C ASP A 543 24.38 -19.32 -3.45
N VAL A 544 23.27 -18.60 -3.48
CA VAL A 544 22.10 -18.94 -4.30
C VAL A 544 22.18 -18.17 -5.61
N THR A 545 21.99 -18.84 -6.74
CA THR A 545 21.96 -18.19 -8.05
C THR A 545 20.65 -18.52 -8.75
N GLU A 546 19.92 -17.47 -9.13
CA GLU A 546 18.67 -17.55 -9.87
C GLU A 546 18.80 -16.90 -11.25
N ARG A 547 17.98 -17.36 -12.21
CA ARG A 547 17.83 -16.73 -13.52
C ARG A 547 16.40 -16.26 -13.67
N TRP A 548 16.25 -15.02 -14.03
CA TRP A 548 14.94 -14.39 -14.15
C TRP A 548 14.83 -13.59 -15.45
N ASN A 549 14.04 -14.10 -16.39
CA ASN A 549 13.58 -13.32 -17.53
C ASN A 549 12.26 -12.64 -17.13
N VAL A 550 12.30 -11.35 -16.91
CA VAL A 550 11.17 -10.58 -16.35
C VAL A 550 9.95 -10.51 -17.29
N THR A 551 10.12 -10.81 -18.56
CA THR A 551 9.07 -10.78 -19.59
C THR A 551 8.61 -12.15 -20.07
N GLU A 552 9.16 -13.26 -19.51
CA GLU A 552 8.86 -14.62 -19.96
C GLU A 552 7.42 -15.04 -19.66
N ILE A 553 6.88 -14.60 -18.54
CA ILE A 553 5.54 -14.92 -18.07
C ILE A 553 4.66 -13.67 -18.10
N PRO A 554 3.39 -13.76 -18.52
CA PRO A 554 2.45 -12.64 -18.45
C PRO A 554 2.33 -12.07 -17.03
N ARG A 555 2.15 -10.75 -16.90
CA ARG A 555 2.05 -10.07 -15.60
C ARG A 555 0.98 -10.65 -14.69
N THR A 556 -0.13 -11.13 -15.25
CA THR A 556 -1.23 -11.78 -14.52
C THR A 556 -0.82 -13.05 -13.77
N GLN A 557 0.32 -13.67 -14.15
CA GLN A 557 0.81 -14.93 -13.59
C GLN A 557 2.14 -14.77 -12.82
N GLN A 558 2.70 -13.57 -12.77
CA GLN A 558 4.02 -13.35 -12.16
C GLN A 558 3.97 -13.32 -10.64
N LYS A 559 2.96 -12.68 -10.04
CA LYS A 559 2.92 -12.50 -8.58
C LYS A 559 2.67 -13.82 -7.88
N PRO A 560 3.57 -14.27 -6.98
CA PRO A 560 3.38 -15.51 -6.22
C PRO A 560 2.07 -15.47 -5.40
N ALA A 561 1.30 -16.55 -5.44
CA ALA A 561 0.03 -16.66 -4.72
C ALA A 561 0.15 -16.39 -3.21
N ALA A 562 1.32 -16.67 -2.62
CA ALA A 562 1.60 -16.39 -1.21
C ALA A 562 1.66 -14.88 -0.90
N LEU A 563 1.99 -14.03 -1.89
CA LEU A 563 2.04 -12.57 -1.76
C LEU A 563 0.72 -11.89 -2.14
N VAL A 564 -0.22 -12.60 -2.77
CA VAL A 564 -1.52 -12.06 -3.14
C VAL A 564 -2.37 -11.87 -1.88
N LYS A 565 -2.73 -10.63 -1.60
CA LYS A 565 -3.55 -10.24 -0.44
C LYS A 565 -5.03 -10.39 -0.73
N GLN A 566 -5.45 -10.09 -1.98
CA GLN A 566 -6.83 -10.26 -2.43
C GLN A 566 -7.18 -11.74 -2.50
N LYS A 567 -8.08 -12.19 -1.65
CA LYS A 567 -8.53 -13.58 -1.66
C LYS A 567 -9.61 -13.78 -2.71
N ALA A 568 -9.52 -14.89 -3.43
CA ALA A 568 -10.60 -15.33 -4.28
C ALA A 568 -11.88 -15.56 -3.47
N ASP A 569 -13.02 -15.26 -4.09
CA ASP A 569 -14.31 -15.52 -3.46
C ASP A 569 -14.43 -17.02 -3.16
N LYS A 570 -14.98 -17.34 -2.00
CA LYS A 570 -15.21 -18.73 -1.62
C LYS A 570 -16.30 -19.31 -2.50
N GLU A 571 -15.99 -20.38 -3.20
CA GLU A 571 -17.01 -21.14 -3.90
C GLU A 571 -18.03 -21.67 -2.88
N LYS A 572 -19.31 -21.32 -3.10
CA LYS A 572 -20.39 -21.85 -2.27
C LYS A 572 -20.56 -23.33 -2.65
N LYS A 573 -20.44 -24.21 -1.67
CA LYS A 573 -20.78 -25.62 -1.87
C LYS A 573 -22.28 -25.73 -2.16
N LEU A 574 -22.62 -26.36 -3.28
CA LEU A 574 -24.01 -26.62 -3.62
C LEU A 574 -24.63 -27.52 -2.57
N GLN A 575 -25.79 -27.09 -2.06
CA GLN A 575 -26.58 -27.85 -1.09
C GLN A 575 -27.70 -28.60 -1.84
N ASN A 576 -27.86 -29.88 -1.53
CA ASN A 576 -28.99 -30.66 -2.03
C ASN A 576 -29.72 -31.27 -0.82
N ARG A 577 -30.68 -30.50 -0.27
CA ARG A 577 -31.46 -30.92 0.90
C ARG A 577 -32.28 -32.17 0.64
N ASN A 578 -32.73 -32.37 -0.61
CA ASN A 578 -33.46 -33.56 -0.99
C ASN A 578 -32.55 -34.79 -0.94
N ALA A 579 -31.32 -34.68 -1.44
CA ALA A 579 -30.32 -35.75 -1.35
C ALA A 579 -29.95 -36.07 0.10
N GLU A 580 -29.76 -35.04 0.92
CA GLU A 580 -29.49 -35.22 2.37
C GLU A 580 -30.66 -35.90 3.08
N ARG A 581 -31.89 -35.48 2.79
CA ARG A 581 -33.11 -36.09 3.36
C ARG A 581 -33.30 -37.51 2.88
N ALA A 582 -33.13 -37.78 1.59
CA ALA A 582 -33.19 -39.13 1.05
C ALA A 582 -32.17 -40.05 1.70
N LYS A 583 -30.94 -39.58 1.88
CA LYS A 583 -29.88 -40.31 2.61
C LYS A 583 -30.28 -40.60 4.05
N LYS A 584 -30.86 -39.62 4.77
CA LYS A 584 -31.36 -39.81 6.17
C LYS A 584 -32.52 -40.79 6.26
N LEU A 585 -33.38 -40.86 5.24
CA LEU A 585 -34.56 -41.73 5.20
C LEU A 585 -34.28 -43.08 4.54
N GLY A 586 -33.09 -43.28 3.98
CA GLY A 586 -32.75 -44.50 3.22
C GLY A 586 -33.53 -44.66 1.90
N ILE A 587 -34.02 -43.56 1.33
CA ILE A 587 -34.84 -43.57 0.09
C ILE A 587 -33.91 -43.32 -1.12
N PRO A 588 -33.94 -44.16 -2.16
CA PRO A 588 -33.17 -43.90 -3.38
C PRO A 588 -33.74 -42.69 -4.13
N ILE A 589 -32.87 -41.81 -4.59
CA ILE A 589 -33.23 -40.69 -5.47
C ILE A 589 -33.31 -41.24 -6.91
N PRO A 590 -34.43 -41.04 -7.62
CA PRO A 590 -34.51 -41.41 -9.05
C PRO A 590 -33.43 -40.70 -9.87
N ASP A 591 -32.87 -41.38 -10.86
CA ASP A 591 -31.74 -40.86 -11.66
C ASP A 591 -32.06 -39.56 -12.37
N GLU A 592 -33.30 -39.34 -12.76
CA GLU A 592 -33.83 -38.09 -13.37
C GLU A 592 -33.78 -36.86 -12.46
N TYR A 593 -33.60 -37.04 -11.13
CA TYR A 593 -33.49 -35.96 -10.12
C TYR A 593 -32.11 -35.95 -9.40
N ARG A 594 -31.12 -36.68 -9.92
CA ARG A 594 -29.73 -36.59 -9.47
C ARG A 594 -29.04 -35.46 -10.20
N TRP A 595 -28.82 -34.35 -9.53
CA TRP A 595 -28.11 -33.16 -10.04
C TRP A 595 -26.66 -33.17 -9.59
#